data_961f157eb641aebe59291b5a62b77a7e
#
_entry.id   961f157eb641aebe59291b5a62b77a7e
#
_cell.length_a   1.000
_cell.length_b   1.000
_cell.length_c   1.000
_cell.angle_alpha   90.00
_cell.angle_beta   90.00
_cell.angle_gamma   90.00
#
_symmetry.space_group_name_H-M   'P 1'
#
loop_
_entity.id
_entity.type
_entity.pdbx_description
1 polymer ?
#
loop_
_entity_poly.entity_id
_entity_poly.type
_entity_poly.pdbx_seq_one_letter_code
_entity_poly.pdbx_strand_id
1 'polypeptide(L)'
;MYKSVLDYFEETVQRVPQKMAVRHKEEECTFASYIIKLAGSVKNRPIVVLLPKSIEAVVSDLGISYSCNIFNNLDIKTPVHRLENIIKLLKPVMVITKDAYKDIIDWQKYGVILLNLDCIDESKMSVNQEKLQKRRNQLIDTDPFCIINTSGSTGTPKGVVLNYRSFFDFVKWADETFSFDGEEIIGALSPIVFDIYDFELCLMMFKGATIVLLDSSLGVFPARLLEELQNKEVNFIFWVPTIMVNIANMDLLAKLPLPKLKN
;
A
#
# COMPACT_ATOMS: atom_id res chain seq x y z
N MET A 1 16.06 13.16 -14.44
CA MET A 1 14.63 13.33 -14.13
C MET A 1 14.09 11.98 -13.75
N TYR A 2 13.48 11.84 -12.60
CA TYR A 2 12.93 10.56 -12.13
C TYR A 2 11.73 10.15 -12.97
N LYS A 3 11.61 8.86 -13.27
CA LYS A 3 10.55 8.31 -14.11
C LYS A 3 9.37 7.78 -13.30
N SER A 4 9.60 7.44 -12.04
CA SER A 4 8.59 6.86 -11.15
C SER A 4 8.94 7.07 -9.69
N VAL A 5 7.99 6.82 -8.78
CA VAL A 5 8.22 6.82 -7.32
C VAL A 5 9.25 5.77 -6.90
N LEU A 6 9.44 4.71 -7.72
CA LEU A 6 10.44 3.67 -7.48
C LEU A 6 11.88 4.21 -7.53
N ASP A 7 12.14 5.21 -8.38
CA ASP A 7 13.47 5.82 -8.46
C ASP A 7 13.82 6.55 -7.16
N TYR A 8 12.84 7.25 -6.57
CA TYR A 8 13.00 7.87 -5.25
C TYR A 8 13.13 6.83 -4.13
N PHE A 9 12.41 5.71 -4.23
CA PHE A 9 12.52 4.64 -3.26
C PHE A 9 13.91 4.02 -3.24
N GLU A 10 14.53 3.79 -4.39
CA GLU A 10 15.91 3.31 -4.47
C GLU A 10 16.89 4.29 -3.79
N GLU A 11 16.75 5.59 -4.01
CA GLU A 11 17.55 6.59 -3.31
C GLU A 11 17.30 6.55 -1.80
N THR A 12 16.05 6.42 -1.39
CA THR A 12 15.66 6.32 0.02
C THR A 12 16.28 5.09 0.67
N VAL A 13 16.23 3.92 0.02
CA VAL A 13 16.86 2.69 0.51
C VAL A 13 18.38 2.87 0.66
N GLN A 14 19.05 3.53 -0.27
CA GLN A 14 20.47 3.82 -0.18
C GLN A 14 20.78 4.81 0.95
N ARG A 15 19.96 5.83 1.13
CA ARG A 15 20.16 6.88 2.14
C ARG A 15 19.92 6.40 3.56
N VAL A 16 18.87 5.58 3.79
CA VAL A 16 18.43 5.14 5.12
C VAL A 16 18.13 3.63 5.18
N PRO A 17 19.10 2.76 4.87
CA PRO A 17 18.87 1.33 4.67
C PRO A 17 18.41 0.58 5.95
N GLN A 18 18.67 1.14 7.12
CA GLN A 18 18.31 0.54 8.42
C GLN A 18 17.10 1.23 9.07
N LYS A 19 16.53 2.24 8.42
CA LYS A 19 15.37 2.94 8.97
C LYS A 19 14.14 2.06 8.89
N MET A 20 13.31 2.09 9.94
CA MET A 20 12.02 1.42 9.99
C MET A 20 11.09 1.98 8.91
N ALA A 21 10.61 1.11 8.02
CA ALA A 21 9.71 1.51 6.94
C ALA A 21 8.24 1.27 7.29
N VAL A 22 7.91 0.12 7.87
CA VAL A 22 6.55 -0.27 8.22
C VAL A 22 6.50 -0.91 9.59
N ARG A 23 5.48 -0.57 10.37
CA ARG A 23 5.14 -1.21 11.66
C ARG A 23 3.72 -1.75 11.62
N HIS A 24 3.58 -3.00 12.03
CA HIS A 24 2.28 -3.63 12.21
C HIS A 24 2.30 -4.48 13.47
N LYS A 25 1.54 -4.08 14.48
CA LYS A 25 1.52 -4.72 15.80
C LYS A 25 2.96 -4.79 16.37
N GLU A 26 3.51 -6.01 16.49
CA GLU A 26 4.87 -6.27 16.98
C GLU A 26 5.88 -6.56 15.86
N GLU A 27 5.42 -6.56 14.58
CA GLU A 27 6.27 -6.81 13.42
C GLU A 27 6.86 -5.52 12.89
N GLU A 28 8.15 -5.55 12.53
CA GLU A 28 8.89 -4.41 12.03
C GLU A 28 9.74 -4.79 10.81
N CYS A 29 9.78 -3.90 9.82
CA CYS A 29 10.62 -4.05 8.63
C CYS A 29 11.40 -2.78 8.33
N THR A 30 12.64 -2.93 7.90
CA THR A 30 13.47 -1.82 7.41
C THR A 30 13.36 -1.66 5.90
N PHE A 31 13.78 -0.52 5.34
CA PHE A 31 13.81 -0.31 3.90
C PHE A 31 14.64 -1.36 3.15
N ALA A 32 15.77 -1.81 3.73
CA ALA A 32 16.60 -2.86 3.13
C ALA A 32 15.92 -4.24 2.99
N SER A 33 14.81 -4.46 3.71
CA SER A 33 14.05 -5.73 3.66
C SER A 33 13.14 -5.84 2.45
N TYR A 34 12.92 -4.76 1.71
CA TYR A 34 11.92 -4.69 0.64
C TYR A 34 12.41 -5.08 -0.76
N ILE A 35 13.58 -5.66 -0.89
CA ILE A 35 14.04 -6.14 -2.21
C ILE A 35 13.23 -7.37 -2.59
N ILE A 36 12.10 -7.15 -3.28
CA ILE A 36 11.13 -8.19 -3.58
C ILE A 36 11.30 -8.81 -4.93
N LYS A 37 11.15 -10.05 -4.92
CA LYS A 37 11.46 -11.15 -5.80
C LYS A 37 10.30 -11.57 -6.75
N LEU A 38 9.28 -10.73 -6.96
CA LEU A 38 8.14 -11.06 -7.82
C LEU A 38 8.30 -10.51 -9.24
N ALA A 39 9.25 -11.08 -9.99
CA ALA A 39 9.40 -10.77 -11.40
C ALA A 39 8.70 -11.82 -12.26
N GLY A 40 7.38 -11.69 -12.42
CA GLY A 40 6.69 -12.41 -13.50
C GLY A 40 7.24 -12.04 -14.88
N SER A 41 6.89 -12.80 -15.92
CA SER A 41 7.34 -12.52 -17.31
C SER A 41 6.59 -11.35 -17.98
N VAL A 42 5.48 -10.90 -17.41
CA VAL A 42 4.58 -9.86 -17.94
C VAL A 42 4.82 -8.50 -17.33
N LYS A 43 4.44 -7.42 -18.02
CA LYS A 43 4.46 -6.05 -17.52
C LYS A 43 3.15 -5.33 -17.84
N ASN A 44 2.83 -4.28 -17.09
CA ASN A 44 1.60 -3.49 -17.21
C ASN A 44 0.34 -4.37 -17.17
N ARG A 45 0.34 -5.41 -16.30
CA ARG A 45 -0.81 -6.29 -16.10
C ARG A 45 -1.30 -6.20 -14.66
N PRO A 46 -2.61 -6.24 -14.44
CA PRO A 46 -3.16 -6.24 -13.08
C PRO A 46 -2.73 -7.50 -12.33
N ILE A 47 -2.29 -7.29 -11.08
CA ILE A 47 -2.06 -8.34 -10.07
C ILE A 47 -2.88 -7.96 -8.86
N VAL A 48 -3.73 -8.88 -8.42
CA VAL A 48 -4.59 -8.68 -7.25
C VAL A 48 -3.82 -9.03 -5.97
N VAL A 49 -3.96 -8.19 -4.95
CA VAL A 49 -3.53 -8.50 -3.58
C VAL A 49 -4.80 -8.70 -2.74
N LEU A 50 -5.05 -9.94 -2.34
CA LEU A 50 -6.18 -10.33 -1.48
C LEU A 50 -5.65 -10.71 -0.11
N LEU A 51 -5.29 -9.68 0.66
CA LEU A 51 -4.72 -9.77 2.01
C LEU A 51 -5.39 -8.75 2.93
N PRO A 52 -5.40 -8.99 4.25
CA PRO A 52 -5.71 -7.91 5.20
C PRO A 52 -4.61 -6.85 5.16
N LYS A 53 -4.88 -5.69 5.73
CA LYS A 53 -3.86 -4.65 5.93
C LYS A 53 -2.74 -5.20 6.82
N SER A 54 -1.59 -5.42 6.24
CA SER A 54 -0.44 -6.10 6.87
C SER A 54 0.87 -5.70 6.18
N ILE A 55 2.00 -6.06 6.75
CA ILE A 55 3.32 -5.86 6.15
C ILE A 55 3.41 -6.61 4.82
N GLU A 56 2.88 -7.83 4.77
CA GLU A 56 2.90 -8.65 3.55
C GLU A 56 2.12 -8.01 2.39
N ALA A 57 1.02 -7.27 2.70
CA ALA A 57 0.29 -6.53 1.68
C ALA A 57 1.15 -5.39 1.12
N VAL A 58 1.77 -4.58 1.99
CA VAL A 58 2.70 -3.50 1.57
C VAL A 58 3.86 -4.06 0.75
N VAL A 59 4.45 -5.16 1.22
CA VAL A 59 5.53 -5.86 0.53
C VAL A 59 5.09 -6.37 -0.83
N SER A 60 3.89 -6.89 -0.95
CA SER A 60 3.31 -7.35 -2.23
C SER A 60 3.13 -6.20 -3.22
N ASP A 61 2.59 -5.06 -2.77
CA ASP A 61 2.38 -3.88 -3.62
C ASP A 61 3.72 -3.34 -4.17
N LEU A 62 4.75 -3.26 -3.31
CA LEU A 62 6.09 -2.88 -3.73
C LEU A 62 6.67 -3.88 -4.74
N GLY A 63 6.52 -5.19 -4.50
CA GLY A 63 7.01 -6.23 -5.41
C GLY A 63 6.33 -6.20 -6.77
N ILE A 64 5.02 -5.98 -6.79
CA ILE A 64 4.27 -5.81 -8.03
C ILE A 64 4.79 -4.60 -8.80
N SER A 65 4.98 -3.47 -8.12
CA SER A 65 5.51 -2.24 -8.72
C SER A 65 6.93 -2.45 -9.29
N TYR A 66 7.82 -3.11 -8.55
CA TYR A 66 9.15 -3.47 -9.03
C TYR A 66 9.16 -4.43 -10.21
N SER A 67 8.13 -5.28 -10.33
CA SER A 67 7.93 -6.15 -11.49
C SER A 67 7.39 -5.40 -12.72
N CYS A 68 7.14 -4.09 -12.61
CA CYS A 68 6.48 -3.25 -13.62
C CYS A 68 5.07 -3.74 -13.94
N ASN A 69 4.34 -4.19 -12.94
CA ASN A 69 2.93 -4.56 -13.02
C ASN A 69 2.08 -3.63 -12.15
N ILE A 70 0.77 -3.78 -12.22
CA ILE A 70 -0.21 -2.89 -11.61
C ILE A 70 -0.81 -3.61 -10.41
N PHE A 71 -0.66 -3.08 -9.21
CA PHE A 71 -1.32 -3.69 -8.07
C PHE A 71 -2.78 -3.24 -7.94
N ASN A 72 -3.61 -4.13 -7.41
CA ASN A 72 -4.99 -3.89 -7.08
C ASN A 72 -5.33 -4.57 -5.77
N ASN A 73 -5.47 -3.79 -4.71
CA ASN A 73 -5.83 -4.29 -3.40
C ASN A 73 -7.33 -4.59 -3.31
N LEU A 74 -7.68 -5.77 -2.79
CA LEU A 74 -9.05 -6.18 -2.52
C LEU A 74 -9.20 -6.53 -1.05
N ASP A 75 -10.29 -6.05 -0.44
CA ASP A 75 -10.62 -6.37 0.94
C ASP A 75 -11.14 -7.82 1.03
N ILE A 76 -10.56 -8.61 1.92
CA ILE A 76 -10.95 -9.99 2.22
C ILE A 76 -12.41 -10.10 2.70
N LYS A 77 -13.00 -9.01 3.19
CA LYS A 77 -14.39 -8.91 3.62
C LYS A 77 -15.35 -8.58 2.47
N THR A 78 -14.83 -8.32 1.27
CA THR A 78 -15.68 -8.02 0.11
C THR A 78 -16.55 -9.23 -0.27
N PRO A 79 -17.86 -9.05 -0.48
CA PRO A 79 -18.72 -10.14 -0.89
C PRO A 79 -18.23 -10.86 -2.15
N VAL A 80 -18.31 -12.18 -2.17
CA VAL A 80 -17.75 -13.03 -3.25
C VAL A 80 -18.23 -12.60 -4.63
N HIS A 81 -19.53 -12.35 -4.82
CA HIS A 81 -20.08 -11.91 -6.11
C HIS A 81 -19.44 -10.59 -6.61
N ARG A 82 -19.10 -9.69 -5.68
CA ARG A 82 -18.44 -8.41 -6.02
C ARG A 82 -16.98 -8.65 -6.40
N LEU A 83 -16.27 -9.52 -5.66
CA LEU A 83 -14.92 -9.94 -6.02
C LEU A 83 -14.89 -10.56 -7.42
N GLU A 84 -15.81 -11.49 -7.71
CA GLU A 84 -15.92 -12.13 -9.03
C GLU A 84 -16.15 -11.10 -10.16
N ASN A 85 -16.99 -10.08 -9.93
CA ASN A 85 -17.23 -9.03 -10.90
C ASN A 85 -15.96 -8.19 -11.15
N ILE A 86 -15.20 -7.89 -10.10
CA ILE A 86 -13.91 -7.18 -10.22
C ILE A 86 -12.92 -8.04 -11.02
N ILE A 87 -12.80 -9.33 -10.71
CA ILE A 87 -11.89 -10.25 -11.42
C ILE A 87 -12.25 -10.37 -12.90
N LYS A 88 -13.54 -10.49 -13.23
CA LYS A 88 -14.02 -10.50 -14.63
C LYS A 88 -13.67 -9.21 -15.38
N LEU A 89 -13.76 -8.06 -14.70
CA LEU A 89 -13.45 -6.76 -15.27
C LEU A 89 -11.94 -6.58 -15.49
N LEU A 90 -11.14 -6.83 -14.45
CA LEU A 90 -9.71 -6.57 -14.45
C LEU A 90 -8.90 -7.61 -15.22
N LYS A 91 -9.37 -8.86 -15.27
CA LYS A 91 -8.66 -10.01 -15.85
C LYS A 91 -7.20 -10.07 -15.36
N PRO A 92 -6.99 -10.11 -14.03
CA PRO A 92 -5.65 -10.12 -13.47
C PRO A 92 -4.88 -11.36 -13.91
N VAL A 93 -3.57 -11.25 -14.03
CA VAL A 93 -2.72 -12.40 -14.36
C VAL A 93 -2.40 -13.25 -13.14
N MET A 94 -2.45 -12.65 -11.95
CA MET A 94 -2.08 -13.30 -10.69
C MET A 94 -2.91 -12.74 -9.54
N VAL A 95 -3.12 -13.55 -8.52
CA VAL A 95 -3.54 -13.12 -7.18
C VAL A 95 -2.47 -13.51 -6.17
N ILE A 96 -2.13 -12.58 -5.28
CA ILE A 96 -1.27 -12.81 -4.11
C ILE A 96 -2.18 -12.91 -2.89
N THR A 97 -2.06 -14.00 -2.14
CA THR A 97 -2.92 -14.29 -1.00
C THR A 97 -2.21 -15.23 0.00
N LYS A 98 -2.93 -15.68 1.04
CA LYS A 98 -2.49 -16.64 2.04
C LYS A 98 -3.46 -17.82 2.12
N ASP A 99 -3.07 -18.92 2.79
CA ASP A 99 -3.89 -20.10 3.00
C ASP A 99 -5.29 -19.75 3.56
N ALA A 100 -5.36 -18.80 4.47
CA ALA A 100 -6.62 -18.35 5.09
C ALA A 100 -7.63 -17.74 4.10
N TYR A 101 -7.20 -17.28 2.92
CA TYR A 101 -8.04 -16.50 1.98
C TYR A 101 -8.05 -17.06 0.56
N LYS A 102 -7.21 -18.05 0.26
CA LYS A 102 -7.05 -18.60 -1.10
C LYS A 102 -8.33 -19.16 -1.71
N ASP A 103 -9.22 -19.70 -0.85
CA ASP A 103 -10.44 -20.40 -1.27
C ASP A 103 -11.69 -19.50 -1.28
N ILE A 104 -11.52 -18.16 -1.09
CA ILE A 104 -12.65 -17.20 -1.18
C ILE A 104 -13.26 -17.21 -2.57
N ILE A 105 -12.46 -17.40 -3.62
CA ILE A 105 -12.89 -17.52 -5.02
C ILE A 105 -12.18 -18.73 -5.64
N ASP A 106 -12.84 -19.40 -6.58
CA ASP A 106 -12.19 -20.35 -7.49
C ASP A 106 -11.39 -19.60 -8.57
N TRP A 107 -10.11 -19.35 -8.29
CA TRP A 107 -9.21 -18.61 -9.18
C TRP A 107 -8.96 -19.32 -10.50
N GLN A 108 -8.99 -20.66 -10.53
CA GLN A 108 -8.79 -21.46 -11.72
C GLN A 108 -9.87 -21.19 -12.77
N LYS A 109 -11.11 -20.99 -12.34
CA LYS A 109 -12.25 -20.60 -13.18
C LYS A 109 -11.97 -19.35 -14.04
N TYR A 110 -11.11 -18.45 -13.54
CA TYR A 110 -10.76 -17.18 -14.19
C TYR A 110 -9.39 -17.22 -14.88
N GLY A 111 -8.67 -18.36 -14.84
CA GLY A 111 -7.33 -18.48 -15.40
C GLY A 111 -6.29 -17.63 -14.66
N VAL A 112 -6.52 -17.31 -13.39
CA VAL A 112 -5.64 -16.49 -12.55
C VAL A 112 -4.62 -17.36 -11.85
N ILE A 113 -3.34 -17.00 -11.91
CA ILE A 113 -2.26 -17.68 -11.18
C ILE A 113 -2.39 -17.32 -9.70
N LEU A 114 -2.49 -18.33 -8.84
CA LEU A 114 -2.51 -18.14 -7.39
C LEU A 114 -1.08 -18.19 -6.84
N LEU A 115 -0.63 -17.08 -6.23
CA LEU A 115 0.60 -17.01 -5.45
C LEU A 115 0.24 -16.98 -3.96
N ASN A 116 0.47 -18.11 -3.30
CA ASN A 116 0.23 -18.25 -1.88
C ASN A 116 1.49 -17.93 -1.09
N LEU A 117 1.46 -16.88 -0.27
CA LEU A 117 2.63 -16.42 0.51
C LEU A 117 3.07 -17.46 1.55
N ASP A 118 2.13 -18.24 2.12
CA ASP A 118 2.46 -19.26 3.11
C ASP A 118 3.23 -20.46 2.51
N CYS A 119 3.23 -20.58 1.17
CA CYS A 119 3.96 -21.63 0.44
C CYS A 119 5.30 -21.16 -0.12
N ILE A 120 5.69 -19.90 0.11
CA ILE A 120 6.93 -19.34 -0.43
C ILE A 120 8.12 -19.75 0.45
N ASP A 121 9.07 -20.42 -0.16
CA ASP A 121 10.40 -20.63 0.41
C ASP A 121 11.33 -19.53 -0.10
N GLU A 122 11.52 -18.50 0.71
CA GLU A 122 12.33 -17.34 0.34
C GLU A 122 13.79 -17.72 0.01
N SER A 123 14.31 -18.79 0.61
CA SER A 123 15.68 -19.26 0.37
C SER A 123 15.90 -19.78 -1.07
N LYS A 124 14.81 -20.20 -1.73
CA LYS A 124 14.82 -20.71 -3.12
C LYS A 124 14.49 -19.64 -4.16
N MET A 125 14.12 -18.45 -3.73
CA MET A 125 13.77 -17.38 -4.67
C MET A 125 15.04 -16.65 -5.14
N SER A 126 15.39 -16.82 -6.41
CA SER A 126 16.42 -15.99 -7.06
C SER A 126 15.77 -14.84 -7.81
N VAL A 127 16.27 -13.63 -7.60
CA VAL A 127 15.87 -12.46 -8.39
C VAL A 127 16.86 -12.26 -9.53
N ASN A 128 16.37 -12.23 -10.74
CA ASN A 128 17.16 -11.77 -11.86
C ASN A 128 17.18 -10.24 -11.88
N GLN A 129 18.15 -9.65 -11.18
CA GLN A 129 18.32 -8.20 -11.04
C GLN A 129 18.48 -7.51 -12.40
N GLU A 130 19.22 -8.10 -13.32
CA GLU A 130 19.42 -7.55 -14.65
C GLU A 130 18.10 -7.44 -15.42
N LYS A 131 17.27 -8.49 -15.36
CA LYS A 131 15.95 -8.50 -15.97
C LYS A 131 15.02 -7.45 -15.38
N LEU A 132 15.03 -7.28 -14.05
CA LEU A 132 14.25 -6.24 -13.38
C LEU A 132 14.71 -4.86 -13.79
N GLN A 133 16.02 -4.60 -13.76
CA GLN A 133 16.57 -3.31 -14.14
C GLN A 133 16.26 -2.96 -15.60
N LYS A 134 16.37 -3.94 -16.50
CA LYS A 134 16.00 -3.76 -17.90
C LYS A 134 14.53 -3.39 -18.09
N ARG A 135 13.63 -3.97 -17.30
CA ARG A 135 12.20 -3.61 -17.29
C ARG A 135 11.96 -2.21 -16.75
N ARG A 136 12.54 -1.89 -15.60
CA ARG A 136 12.42 -0.56 -14.98
C ARG A 136 12.89 0.54 -15.92
N ASN A 137 13.98 0.31 -16.66
CA ASN A 137 14.48 1.27 -17.65
C ASN A 137 13.51 1.54 -18.81
N GLN A 138 12.50 0.69 -19.00
CA GLN A 138 11.44 0.86 -19.99
C GLN A 138 10.17 1.50 -19.44
N LEU A 139 10.08 1.70 -18.13
CA LEU A 139 8.95 2.41 -17.52
C LEU A 139 8.98 3.88 -17.92
N ILE A 140 7.80 4.41 -18.18
CA ILE A 140 7.57 5.84 -18.34
C ILE A 140 6.59 6.31 -17.25
N ASP A 141 6.56 7.59 -16.98
CA ASP A 141 5.74 8.16 -15.91
C ASP A 141 4.23 8.03 -16.13
N THR A 142 3.80 7.82 -17.38
CA THR A 142 2.40 7.53 -17.74
C THR A 142 2.03 6.04 -17.68
N ASP A 143 2.98 5.16 -17.39
CA ASP A 143 2.66 3.75 -17.15
C ASP A 143 1.79 3.61 -15.90
N PRO A 144 0.86 2.64 -15.87
CA PRO A 144 -0.03 2.45 -14.75
C PRO A 144 0.72 1.93 -13.51
N PHE A 145 0.36 2.48 -12.33
CA PHE A 145 0.92 2.12 -11.04
C PHE A 145 -0.03 1.23 -10.23
N CYS A 146 -1.26 1.68 -10.02
CA CYS A 146 -2.27 0.94 -9.27
C CYS A 146 -3.66 1.04 -9.90
N ILE A 147 -4.57 0.18 -9.45
CA ILE A 147 -5.99 0.23 -9.77
C ILE A 147 -6.78 0.32 -8.48
N ILE A 148 -7.65 1.34 -8.36
CA ILE A 148 -8.57 1.50 -7.23
C ILE A 148 -9.98 1.17 -7.69
N ASN A 149 -10.65 0.28 -6.95
CA ASN A 149 -12.02 -0.11 -7.29
C ASN A 149 -13.02 0.83 -6.62
N THR A 150 -13.88 1.45 -7.42
CA THR A 150 -14.95 2.32 -6.93
C THR A 150 -16.32 1.67 -7.14
N SER A 151 -17.31 2.04 -6.30
CA SER A 151 -18.69 1.67 -6.53
C SER A 151 -19.22 2.48 -7.71
N GLY A 152 -19.45 1.83 -8.86
CA GLY A 152 -20.12 2.49 -9.98
C GLY A 152 -21.56 2.88 -9.61
N SER A 153 -22.03 4.02 -10.10
CA SER A 153 -23.43 4.48 -9.95
C SER A 153 -24.47 3.46 -10.45
N THR A 154 -24.05 2.52 -11.30
CA THR A 154 -24.85 1.42 -11.85
C THR A 154 -24.75 0.12 -11.04
N GLY A 155 -24.09 0.13 -9.87
CA GLY A 155 -23.85 -1.07 -9.05
C GLY A 155 -22.70 -1.96 -9.56
N THR A 156 -22.19 -1.73 -10.76
CA THR A 156 -21.03 -2.47 -11.28
C THR A 156 -19.75 -1.78 -10.83
N PRO A 157 -18.80 -2.51 -10.22
CA PRO A 157 -17.51 -1.94 -9.85
C PRO A 157 -16.77 -1.35 -11.05
N LYS A 158 -16.09 -0.22 -10.86
CA LYS A 158 -15.20 0.39 -11.84
C LYS A 158 -13.78 0.37 -11.28
N GLY A 159 -12.80 0.01 -12.12
CA GLY A 159 -11.39 0.11 -11.80
C GLY A 159 -10.83 1.45 -12.33
N VAL A 160 -10.45 2.34 -11.44
CA VAL A 160 -9.75 3.59 -11.79
C VAL A 160 -8.26 3.28 -11.86
N VAL A 161 -7.67 3.45 -13.03
CA VAL A 161 -6.23 3.23 -13.25
C VAL A 161 -5.51 4.54 -12.97
N LEU A 162 -4.58 4.52 -12.03
CA LEU A 162 -3.69 5.63 -11.70
C LEU A 162 -2.27 5.33 -12.17
N ASN A 163 -1.58 6.32 -12.68
CA ASN A 163 -0.23 6.18 -13.23
C ASN A 163 0.83 6.75 -12.27
N TYR A 164 2.10 6.45 -12.56
CA TYR A 164 3.23 6.93 -11.75
C TYR A 164 3.29 8.46 -11.68
N ARG A 165 2.97 9.18 -12.76
CA ARG A 165 2.97 10.64 -12.79
C ARG A 165 1.99 11.23 -11.78
N SER A 166 0.78 10.67 -11.69
CA SER A 166 -0.25 11.16 -10.77
C SER A 166 0.24 11.16 -9.32
N PHE A 167 0.90 10.07 -8.90
CA PHE A 167 1.45 9.98 -7.54
C PHE A 167 2.71 10.82 -7.38
N PHE A 168 3.57 10.87 -8.37
CA PHE A 168 4.75 11.73 -8.35
C PHE A 168 4.37 13.20 -8.15
N ASP A 169 3.45 13.72 -8.95
CA ASP A 169 3.01 15.11 -8.87
C ASP A 169 2.29 15.38 -7.53
N PHE A 170 1.48 14.42 -7.06
CA PHE A 170 0.78 14.54 -5.79
C PHE A 170 1.74 14.54 -4.58
N VAL A 171 2.69 13.62 -4.52
CA VAL A 171 3.67 13.57 -3.44
C VAL A 171 4.59 14.79 -3.45
N LYS A 172 4.97 15.26 -4.64
CA LYS A 172 5.76 16.48 -4.78
C LYS A 172 5.01 17.70 -4.27
N TRP A 173 3.75 17.87 -4.67
CA TRP A 173 2.90 18.93 -4.14
C TRP A 173 2.74 18.84 -2.61
N ALA A 174 2.52 17.64 -2.10
CA ALA A 174 2.40 17.43 -0.66
C ALA A 174 3.71 17.77 0.08
N ASP A 175 4.87 17.41 -0.49
CA ASP A 175 6.18 17.76 0.07
C ASP A 175 6.40 19.27 0.09
N GLU A 176 6.08 19.97 -1.00
CA GLU A 176 6.16 21.42 -1.08
C GLU A 176 5.21 22.13 -0.09
N THR A 177 4.07 21.51 0.21
CA THR A 177 3.04 22.05 1.11
C THR A 177 3.33 21.79 2.58
N PHE A 178 3.73 20.56 2.92
CA PHE A 178 3.89 20.10 4.30
C PHE A 178 5.35 20.01 4.75
N SER A 179 6.31 20.18 3.83
CA SER A 179 7.76 20.17 4.11
C SER A 179 8.22 18.92 4.86
N PHE A 180 7.95 17.74 4.29
CA PHE A 180 8.34 16.47 4.88
C PHE A 180 9.87 16.34 4.98
N ASP A 181 10.36 15.96 6.15
CA ASP A 181 11.78 15.77 6.44
C ASP A 181 12.23 14.28 6.41
N GLY A 182 11.28 13.38 6.25
CA GLY A 182 11.50 11.93 6.25
C GLY A 182 11.44 11.31 7.65
N GLU A 183 11.22 12.11 8.69
CA GLU A 183 11.04 11.62 10.07
C GLU A 183 9.54 11.43 10.41
N GLU A 184 8.68 11.46 9.41
CA GLU A 184 7.26 11.20 9.60
C GLU A 184 7.04 9.74 10.01
N ILE A 185 6.25 9.60 11.08
CA ILE A 185 5.66 8.35 11.54
C ILE A 185 4.17 8.46 11.24
N ILE A 186 3.75 7.82 10.16
CA ILE A 186 2.41 7.94 9.58
C ILE A 186 1.46 6.99 10.29
N GLY A 187 0.36 7.50 10.86
CA GLY A 187 -0.72 6.67 11.39
C GLY A 187 -1.67 6.22 10.28
N ALA A 188 -1.37 5.12 9.61
CA ALA A 188 -2.13 4.58 8.47
C ALA A 188 -3.40 3.86 8.93
N LEU A 189 -4.49 4.61 9.10
CA LEU A 189 -5.79 4.08 9.53
C LEU A 189 -6.62 3.57 8.34
N SER A 190 -6.52 4.22 7.19
CA SER A 190 -7.31 3.88 5.99
C SER A 190 -7.09 2.43 5.55
N PRO A 191 -8.15 1.74 5.05
CA PRO A 191 -7.96 0.45 4.39
C PRO A 191 -7.06 0.57 3.16
N ILE A 192 -6.29 -0.48 2.87
CA ILE A 192 -5.35 -0.54 1.73
C ILE A 192 -6.02 -0.48 0.35
N VAL A 193 -7.34 -0.53 0.29
CA VAL A 193 -8.13 -0.45 -0.96
C VAL A 193 -8.45 0.97 -1.40
N PHE A 194 -7.98 1.99 -0.65
CA PHE A 194 -8.23 3.41 -0.91
C PHE A 194 -6.94 4.17 -1.24
N ASP A 195 -7.08 5.25 -1.98
CA ASP A 195 -6.03 6.16 -2.44
C ASP A 195 -5.20 6.80 -1.32
N ILE A 196 -5.78 6.98 -0.14
CA ILE A 196 -5.04 7.46 1.05
C ILE A 196 -3.85 6.53 1.37
N TYR A 197 -4.06 5.21 1.34
CA TYR A 197 -2.99 4.25 1.54
C TYR A 197 -1.91 4.36 0.44
N ASP A 198 -2.32 4.54 -0.82
CA ASP A 198 -1.36 4.66 -1.92
C ASP A 198 -0.51 5.93 -1.78
N PHE A 199 -1.08 7.02 -1.26
CA PHE A 199 -0.33 8.23 -0.90
C PHE A 199 0.68 7.96 0.23
N GLU A 200 0.24 7.32 1.31
CA GLU A 200 1.10 6.96 2.45
C GLU A 200 2.26 6.07 2.00
N LEU A 201 1.99 5.09 1.13
CA LEU A 201 2.99 4.22 0.50
C LEU A 201 3.99 5.05 -0.32
N CYS A 202 3.52 5.96 -1.14
CA CYS A 202 4.38 6.83 -1.96
C CYS A 202 5.21 7.79 -1.09
N LEU A 203 4.66 8.33 0.00
CA LEU A 203 5.41 9.20 0.93
C LEU A 203 6.54 8.42 1.63
N MET A 204 6.29 7.17 2.03
CA MET A 204 7.33 6.28 2.54
C MET A 204 8.44 6.08 1.50
N MET A 205 8.07 5.79 0.24
CA MET A 205 9.04 5.56 -0.83
C MET A 205 9.85 6.82 -1.17
N PHE A 206 9.20 7.97 -1.20
CA PHE A 206 9.81 9.24 -1.61
C PHE A 206 10.70 9.85 -0.52
N LYS A 207 10.20 9.92 0.72
CA LYS A 207 10.88 10.64 1.83
C LYS A 207 11.54 9.70 2.83
N GLY A 208 11.14 8.44 2.88
CA GLY A 208 11.59 7.51 3.91
C GLY A 208 10.79 7.60 5.21
N ALA A 209 9.54 8.05 5.13
CA ALA A 209 8.61 8.03 6.25
C ALA A 209 8.37 6.60 6.76
N THR A 210 7.99 6.45 8.01
CA THR A 210 7.60 5.16 8.60
C THR A 210 6.08 5.03 8.59
N ILE A 211 5.53 3.93 8.05
CA ILE A 211 4.10 3.64 8.09
C ILE A 211 3.79 2.77 9.31
N VAL A 212 2.91 3.25 10.18
CA VAL A 212 2.32 2.47 11.27
C VAL A 212 0.93 1.99 10.82
N LEU A 213 0.82 0.71 10.50
CA LEU A 213 -0.45 0.11 10.07
C LEU A 213 -1.39 -0.04 11.27
N LEU A 214 -2.36 0.85 11.37
CA LEU A 214 -3.37 0.83 12.44
C LEU A 214 -4.55 -0.07 12.03
N ASP A 215 -5.14 -0.78 13.00
CA ASP A 215 -6.35 -1.55 12.75
C ASP A 215 -7.50 -0.61 12.36
N SER A 216 -8.15 -0.88 11.22
CA SER A 216 -9.24 -0.04 10.73
C SER A 216 -10.44 0.02 11.69
N SER A 217 -10.60 -0.97 12.59
CA SER A 217 -11.64 -0.95 13.62
C SER A 217 -11.45 0.15 14.65
N LEU A 218 -10.22 0.66 14.83
CA LEU A 218 -9.94 1.79 15.74
C LEU A 218 -10.70 3.06 15.35
N GLY A 219 -11.08 3.21 14.08
CA GLY A 219 -11.88 4.35 13.63
C GLY A 219 -13.24 4.50 14.33
N VAL A 220 -13.80 3.43 14.90
CA VAL A 220 -15.03 3.46 15.72
C VAL A 220 -14.77 3.56 17.21
N PHE A 221 -13.50 3.56 17.64
CA PHE A 221 -13.07 3.69 19.04
C PHE A 221 -12.07 4.84 19.20
N PRO A 222 -12.51 6.12 19.09
CA PRO A 222 -11.60 7.27 19.01
C PRO A 222 -10.61 7.39 20.18
N ALA A 223 -11.01 7.05 21.42
CA ALA A 223 -10.11 7.10 22.56
C ALA A 223 -8.94 6.11 22.42
N ARG A 224 -9.24 4.85 22.06
CA ARG A 224 -8.20 3.83 21.79
C ARG A 224 -7.31 4.20 20.61
N LEU A 225 -7.89 4.82 19.59
CA LEU A 225 -7.14 5.32 18.46
C LEU A 225 -6.09 6.35 18.90
N LEU A 226 -6.47 7.33 19.72
CA LEU A 226 -5.54 8.33 20.24
C LEU A 226 -4.44 7.71 21.12
N GLU A 227 -4.79 6.74 21.97
CA GLU A 227 -3.81 5.99 22.78
C GLU A 227 -2.80 5.26 21.88
N GLU A 228 -3.26 4.60 20.81
CA GLU A 228 -2.37 3.93 19.85
C GLU A 228 -1.44 4.92 19.13
N LEU A 229 -1.95 6.10 18.74
CA LEU A 229 -1.13 7.14 18.13
C LEU A 229 -0.03 7.63 19.08
N GLN A 230 -0.35 7.83 20.35
CA GLN A 230 0.62 8.22 21.38
C GLN A 230 1.67 7.13 21.56
N ASN A 231 1.25 5.87 21.78
CA ASN A 231 2.12 4.74 22.04
C ASN A 231 3.07 4.45 20.88
N LYS A 232 2.62 4.66 19.64
CA LYS A 232 3.41 4.45 18.41
C LYS A 232 4.18 5.70 17.99
N GLU A 233 4.08 6.80 18.75
CA GLU A 233 4.75 8.08 18.48
C GLU A 233 4.39 8.69 17.12
N VAL A 234 3.16 8.44 16.64
CA VAL A 234 2.67 8.97 15.38
C VAL A 234 2.74 10.48 15.37
N ASN A 235 3.30 11.06 14.32
CA ASN A 235 3.46 12.49 14.15
C ASN A 235 2.84 13.04 12.86
N PHE A 236 2.30 12.16 12.00
CA PHE A 236 1.59 12.52 10.78
C PHE A 236 0.38 11.62 10.56
N ILE A 237 -0.74 12.20 10.17
CA ILE A 237 -1.98 11.51 9.81
C ILE A 237 -2.58 12.13 8.55
N PHE A 238 -3.15 11.30 7.68
CA PHE A 238 -3.91 11.73 6.52
C PHE A 238 -5.19 10.91 6.44
N TRP A 239 -6.28 11.44 7.03
CA TRP A 239 -7.51 10.69 7.23
C TRP A 239 -8.72 11.41 6.65
N VAL A 240 -9.82 10.64 6.51
CA VAL A 240 -11.12 11.22 6.18
C VAL A 240 -11.62 12.10 7.32
N PRO A 241 -12.29 13.25 7.04
CA PRO A 241 -12.73 14.20 8.06
C PRO A 241 -13.60 13.59 9.17
N THR A 242 -14.39 12.56 8.86
CA THR A 242 -15.30 11.90 9.82
C THR A 242 -14.59 11.43 11.09
N ILE A 243 -13.36 10.91 10.96
CA ILE A 243 -12.58 10.45 12.12
C ILE A 243 -12.24 11.63 13.04
N MET A 244 -11.77 12.73 12.47
CA MET A 244 -11.41 13.94 13.23
C MET A 244 -12.64 14.59 13.88
N VAL A 245 -13.78 14.61 13.16
CA VAL A 245 -15.06 15.12 13.71
C VAL A 245 -15.50 14.29 14.92
N ASN A 246 -15.37 12.96 14.88
CA ASN A 246 -15.71 12.11 16.02
C ASN A 246 -14.81 12.38 17.23
N ILE A 247 -13.50 12.56 17.02
CA ILE A 247 -12.54 12.90 18.06
C ILE A 247 -12.89 14.28 18.70
N ALA A 248 -13.19 15.27 17.85
CA ALA A 248 -13.54 16.62 18.29
C ALA A 248 -14.86 16.66 19.08
N ASN A 249 -15.91 15.99 18.59
CA ASN A 249 -17.22 15.94 19.25
C ASN A 249 -17.18 15.29 20.65
N MET A 250 -16.19 14.46 20.90
CA MET A 250 -15.99 13.80 22.20
C MET A 250 -15.00 14.55 23.11
N ASP A 251 -14.46 15.69 22.67
CA ASP A 251 -13.44 16.48 23.37
C ASP A 251 -12.24 15.65 23.86
N LEU A 252 -11.82 14.68 23.03
CA LEU A 252 -10.81 13.71 23.43
C LEU A 252 -9.40 14.30 23.44
N LEU A 253 -9.09 15.27 22.58
CA LEU A 253 -7.75 15.86 22.52
C LEU A 253 -7.37 16.63 23.78
N ALA A 254 -8.35 17.13 24.55
CA ALA A 254 -8.10 17.73 25.84
C ALA A 254 -7.62 16.71 26.90
N LYS A 255 -8.02 15.43 26.75
CA LYS A 255 -7.67 14.34 27.67
C LYS A 255 -6.50 13.49 27.19
N LEU A 256 -6.40 13.32 25.88
CA LEU A 256 -5.39 12.51 25.19
C LEU A 256 -4.71 13.37 24.11
N PRO A 257 -3.85 14.32 24.50
CA PRO A 257 -3.17 15.21 23.56
C PRO A 257 -2.17 14.43 22.69
N LEU A 258 -1.98 14.89 21.45
CA LEU A 258 -1.01 14.33 20.51
C LEU A 258 0.14 15.32 20.29
N PRO A 259 1.07 15.45 21.26
CA PRO A 259 2.10 16.50 21.23
C PRO A 259 3.13 16.33 20.12
N LYS A 260 3.24 15.13 19.54
CA LYS A 260 4.15 14.84 18.42
C LYS A 260 3.52 15.10 17.07
N LEU A 261 2.20 15.26 16.97
CA LEU A 261 1.55 15.48 15.70
C LEU A 261 2.01 16.81 15.09
N LYS A 262 2.61 16.73 13.91
CA LYS A 262 3.05 17.90 13.15
C LYS A 262 1.81 18.62 12.58
N ASN A 263 1.85 19.95 12.53
CA ASN A 263 0.80 20.80 11.96
C ASN A 263 0.87 20.82 10.44
#